data_288d809427c1f74a9fa3e04bd3802279
#
_entry.id   288d809427c1f74a9fa3e04bd3802279
#
_cell.length_a   1.000
_cell.length_b   1.000
_cell.length_c   1.000
_cell.angle_alpha   90.00
_cell.angle_beta   90.00
_cell.angle_gamma   90.00
#
_symmetry.space_group_name_H-M   'P 1'
#
loop_
_entity.id
_entity.type
_entity.pdbx_description
1 polymer ?
#
loop_
_entity_poly.entity_id
_entity_poly.type
_entity_poly.pdbx_seq_one_letter_code
_entity_poly.pdbx_strand_id
1 'polypeptide(L)'
;YDTSFFHSAPNGSMGFLGFSNILGIDHYYGKTEYNNEADYDGIWGIWDEPFFQYMNEILSKKKEPFFSTIFTVSSHHPFHIPKKYEGKFDKGNLEIHQCIGYTDYALKKFFESAKKEPWFGNTIFAFVNDHPNQTYYDRYKEPITNMGAAIMFFSPNPSLLKPGRSSDIAQQIDIYPSLVDLMGYNKPFRXXXXGQWYL
;
A
#
# COMPACT_ATOMS: atom_id res chain seq x y z
N TYR A 1 13.61 -12.70 6.79
CA TYR A 1 12.27 -12.09 6.80
C TYR A 1 11.27 -13.11 6.31
N ASP A 2 10.13 -13.20 7.01
CA ASP A 2 8.95 -13.91 6.54
C ASP A 2 8.22 -12.96 5.57
N THR A 3 8.12 -13.34 4.31
CA THR A 3 7.63 -12.42 3.26
C THR A 3 6.20 -12.74 2.83
N SER A 4 5.40 -11.69 2.58
CA SER A 4 4.03 -11.90 2.11
C SER A 4 3.54 -10.80 1.18
N PHE A 5 2.68 -11.17 0.25
CA PHE A 5 2.04 -10.26 -0.68
C PHE A 5 0.52 -10.41 -0.57
N PHE A 6 -0.15 -9.31 -0.34
CA PHE A 6 -1.61 -9.23 -0.19
C PHE A 6 -2.20 -8.50 -1.39
N HIS A 7 -3.16 -9.12 -2.08
CA HIS A 7 -3.85 -8.51 -3.21
C HIS A 7 -5.30 -8.99 -3.19
N SER A 8 -6.22 -8.12 -2.87
CA SER A 8 -7.61 -8.49 -2.56
C SER A 8 -8.40 -9.06 -3.75
N ALA A 9 -7.85 -9.02 -4.96
CA ALA A 9 -8.47 -9.52 -6.19
C ALA A 9 -8.36 -11.05 -6.31
N PRO A 10 -9.09 -11.66 -7.26
CA PRO A 10 -8.90 -13.08 -7.57
C PRO A 10 -7.42 -13.39 -7.88
N ASN A 11 -6.94 -14.53 -7.42
CA ASN A 11 -5.49 -14.83 -7.37
C ASN A 11 -4.75 -14.76 -8.72
N GLY A 12 -5.45 -14.92 -9.82
CA GLY A 12 -4.84 -14.78 -11.16
C GLY A 12 -4.75 -13.36 -11.69
N SER A 13 -5.38 -12.41 -10.99
CA SER A 13 -5.49 -11.04 -11.49
C SER A 13 -4.12 -10.35 -11.56
N MET A 14 -3.91 -9.61 -12.66
CA MET A 14 -2.71 -8.77 -12.88
C MET A 14 -1.38 -9.53 -12.80
N GLY A 15 -1.41 -10.87 -12.69
CA GLY A 15 -0.19 -11.69 -12.66
C GLY A 15 0.59 -11.63 -11.33
N PHE A 16 0.04 -10.97 -10.30
CA PHE A 16 0.80 -10.76 -9.05
C PHE A 16 1.15 -12.06 -8.32
N LEU A 17 0.28 -13.08 -8.38
CA LEU A 17 0.61 -14.38 -7.79
C LEU A 17 1.85 -14.99 -8.47
N GLY A 18 1.87 -15.00 -9.82
CA GLY A 18 3.03 -15.50 -10.56
C GLY A 18 4.28 -14.70 -10.29
N PHE A 19 4.15 -13.39 -10.26
CA PHE A 19 5.28 -12.49 -9.96
C PHE A 19 5.83 -12.74 -8.55
N SER A 20 4.94 -12.88 -7.56
CA SER A 20 5.34 -13.16 -6.17
C SER A 20 6.14 -14.48 -6.09
N ASN A 21 5.68 -15.50 -6.81
CA ASN A 21 6.38 -16.79 -6.84
C ASN A 21 7.78 -16.65 -7.45
N ILE A 22 7.92 -15.87 -8.54
CA ILE A 22 9.21 -15.62 -9.19
C ILE A 22 10.17 -14.89 -8.23
N LEU A 23 9.64 -13.93 -7.45
CA LEU A 23 10.42 -13.19 -6.48
C LEU A 23 10.79 -14.00 -5.23
N GLY A 24 10.17 -15.17 -5.05
CA GLY A 24 10.42 -15.99 -3.87
C GLY A 24 9.69 -15.48 -2.63
N ILE A 25 8.56 -14.81 -2.80
CA ILE A 25 7.70 -14.40 -1.67
C ILE A 25 7.10 -15.67 -1.05
N ASP A 26 7.22 -15.81 0.27
CA ASP A 26 6.81 -17.03 0.98
C ASP A 26 5.29 -17.26 0.95
N HIS A 27 4.51 -16.18 1.02
CA HIS A 27 3.04 -16.28 1.18
C HIS A 27 2.33 -15.29 0.29
N TYR A 28 1.28 -15.73 -0.39
CA TYR A 28 0.38 -14.87 -1.16
C TYR A 28 -1.03 -14.97 -0.56
N TYR A 29 -1.66 -13.83 -0.35
CA TYR A 29 -3.00 -13.76 0.21
C TYR A 29 -3.89 -12.95 -0.73
N GLY A 30 -4.74 -13.66 -1.46
CA GLY A 30 -5.70 -13.05 -2.39
C GLY A 30 -7.14 -13.25 -1.93
N LYS A 31 -8.06 -13.05 -2.86
CA LYS A 31 -9.49 -13.29 -2.62
C LYS A 31 -9.75 -14.74 -2.19
N THR A 32 -8.99 -15.71 -2.77
CA THR A 32 -9.14 -17.12 -2.44
C THR A 32 -8.83 -17.39 -0.96
N GLU A 33 -7.74 -16.85 -0.45
CA GLU A 33 -7.33 -17.04 0.94
C GLU A 33 -8.22 -16.27 1.91
N TYR A 34 -8.75 -15.12 1.48
CA TYR A 34 -9.72 -14.35 2.26
C TYR A 34 -11.03 -15.11 2.46
N ASN A 35 -11.54 -15.71 1.39
CA ASN A 35 -12.65 -16.69 1.39
C ASN A 35 -13.95 -16.16 2.01
N ASN A 36 -14.31 -14.89 1.72
CA ASN A 36 -15.63 -14.36 2.13
C ASN A 36 -16.19 -13.47 1.00
N GLU A 37 -17.12 -14.01 0.23
CA GLU A 37 -17.75 -13.32 -0.91
C GLU A 37 -18.56 -12.09 -0.49
N ALA A 38 -19.04 -12.03 0.77
CA ALA A 38 -19.86 -10.90 1.21
C ALA A 38 -19.11 -9.57 1.20
N ASP A 39 -17.78 -9.61 1.24
CA ASP A 39 -16.94 -8.42 1.22
C ASP A 39 -16.35 -8.12 -0.18
N TYR A 40 -16.76 -8.87 -1.22
CA TYR A 40 -16.31 -8.66 -2.59
C TYR A 40 -17.08 -7.50 -3.22
N ASP A 41 -16.37 -6.60 -3.90
CA ASP A 41 -16.98 -5.41 -4.52
C ASP A 41 -17.75 -5.72 -5.82
N GLY A 42 -17.62 -6.96 -6.30
CA GLY A 42 -18.28 -7.41 -7.55
C GLY A 42 -17.46 -7.19 -8.81
N ILE A 43 -16.31 -6.53 -8.72
CA ILE A 43 -15.51 -6.14 -9.89
C ILE A 43 -14.03 -6.46 -9.69
N TRP A 44 -13.39 -5.83 -8.72
CA TRP A 44 -11.94 -5.89 -8.55
C TRP A 44 -11.51 -6.86 -7.44
N GLY A 45 -12.07 -6.68 -6.24
CA GLY A 45 -11.59 -7.49 -5.11
C GLY A 45 -12.38 -7.27 -3.84
N ILE A 46 -11.83 -7.78 -2.75
CA ILE A 46 -12.38 -7.55 -1.42
C ILE A 46 -12.16 -6.07 -1.07
N TRP A 47 -13.18 -5.44 -0.49
CA TRP A 47 -13.09 -4.04 -0.07
C TRP A 47 -11.88 -3.81 0.85
N ASP A 48 -11.22 -2.64 0.72
CA ASP A 48 -9.99 -2.33 1.45
C ASP A 48 -10.15 -2.47 2.97
N GLU A 49 -11.27 -2.00 3.55
CA GLU A 49 -11.44 -2.04 5.02
C GLU A 49 -11.35 -3.47 5.58
N PRO A 50 -12.19 -4.42 5.15
CA PRO A 50 -12.09 -5.78 5.67
C PRO A 50 -10.79 -6.47 5.26
N PHE A 51 -10.23 -6.16 4.09
CA PHE A 51 -8.98 -6.79 3.66
C PHE A 51 -7.79 -6.30 4.48
N PHE A 52 -7.77 -5.03 4.90
CA PHE A 52 -6.75 -4.54 5.84
C PHE A 52 -6.86 -5.22 7.21
N GLN A 53 -8.09 -5.50 7.69
CA GLN A 53 -8.25 -6.21 8.95
C GLN A 53 -7.76 -7.65 8.84
N TYR A 54 -8.05 -8.31 7.72
CA TYR A 54 -7.53 -9.65 7.41
C TYR A 54 -6.00 -9.64 7.40
N MET A 55 -5.39 -8.65 6.73
CA MET A 55 -3.93 -8.52 6.76
C MET A 55 -3.43 -8.41 8.20
N ASN A 56 -4.06 -7.56 9.02
CA ASN A 56 -3.65 -7.41 10.42
C ASN A 56 -3.71 -8.73 11.18
N GLU A 57 -4.78 -9.52 10.98
CA GLU A 57 -4.91 -10.84 11.62
C GLU A 57 -3.80 -11.81 11.21
N ILE A 58 -3.39 -11.76 9.95
CA ILE A 58 -2.29 -12.60 9.46
C ILE A 58 -0.97 -12.13 10.08
N LEU A 59 -0.71 -10.81 10.06
CA LEU A 59 0.53 -10.24 10.59
C LEU A 59 0.67 -10.51 12.08
N SER A 60 -0.44 -10.52 12.85
CA SER A 60 -0.39 -10.78 14.30
C SER A 60 0.09 -12.19 14.64
N LYS A 61 0.06 -13.10 13.66
CA LYS A 61 0.49 -14.50 13.85
C LYS A 61 1.90 -14.75 13.28
N LYS A 62 2.49 -13.77 12.59
CA LYS A 62 3.80 -13.93 11.98
C LYS A 62 4.93 -13.77 12.99
N LYS A 63 6.05 -14.41 12.70
CA LYS A 63 7.29 -14.20 13.45
C LYS A 63 8.05 -13.02 12.84
N GLU A 64 8.57 -12.17 13.71
CA GLU A 64 9.45 -11.09 13.27
C GLU A 64 10.86 -11.61 12.98
N PRO A 65 11.59 -11.01 12.03
CA PRO A 65 11.14 -9.91 11.19
C PRO A 65 10.34 -10.39 9.97
N PHE A 66 9.36 -9.59 9.55
CA PHE A 66 8.59 -9.87 8.34
C PHE A 66 8.63 -8.69 7.37
N PHE A 67 8.33 -8.97 6.11
CA PHE A 67 8.17 -7.95 5.06
C PHE A 67 6.86 -8.26 4.32
N SER A 68 5.94 -7.33 4.34
CA SER A 68 4.60 -7.55 3.77
C SER A 68 4.20 -6.39 2.88
N THR A 69 3.68 -6.71 1.70
CA THR A 69 3.17 -5.72 0.75
C THR A 69 1.67 -5.95 0.56
N ILE A 70 0.90 -4.87 0.51
CA ILE A 70 -0.52 -4.94 0.15
C ILE A 70 -0.79 -4.02 -1.04
N PHE A 71 -1.53 -4.52 -2.02
CA PHE A 71 -2.02 -3.75 -3.16
C PHE A 71 -3.52 -3.57 -2.99
N THR A 72 -3.97 -2.33 -2.82
CA THR A 72 -5.37 -1.98 -2.59
C THR A 72 -6.10 -1.74 -3.91
N VAL A 73 -7.41 -1.97 -3.95
CA VAL A 73 -8.18 -1.85 -5.19
C VAL A 73 -9.43 -0.96 -5.08
N SER A 74 -9.81 -0.52 -3.88
CA SER A 74 -11.10 0.16 -3.71
C SER A 74 -11.15 1.58 -4.28
N SER A 75 -10.01 2.17 -4.64
CA SER A 75 -9.98 3.48 -5.29
C SER A 75 -9.95 3.40 -6.83
N HIS A 76 -10.11 2.19 -7.40
CA HIS A 76 -10.09 1.99 -8.85
C HIS A 76 -11.47 2.29 -9.48
N HIS A 77 -11.46 2.65 -10.78
CA HIS A 77 -12.70 2.74 -11.57
C HIS A 77 -13.50 1.45 -11.44
N PRO A 78 -14.82 1.47 -11.29
CA PRO A 78 -15.78 2.57 -11.54
C PRO A 78 -16.09 3.47 -10.32
N PHE A 79 -15.18 3.56 -9.36
CA PHE A 79 -15.24 4.51 -8.25
C PHE A 79 -16.45 4.30 -7.33
N HIS A 80 -16.65 3.04 -6.92
CA HIS A 80 -17.69 2.68 -5.95
C HIS A 80 -17.12 2.63 -4.54
N ILE A 81 -17.99 2.75 -3.55
CA ILE A 81 -17.68 2.51 -2.14
C ILE A 81 -18.73 1.54 -1.59
N PRO A 82 -18.45 0.83 -0.48
CA PRO A 82 -19.46 -0.07 0.09
C PRO A 82 -20.75 0.67 0.44
N LYS A 83 -21.89 0.08 0.14
CA LYS A 83 -23.22 0.68 0.38
C LYS A 83 -23.39 1.19 1.80
N LYS A 84 -22.83 0.49 2.80
CA LYS A 84 -22.92 0.90 4.21
C LYS A 84 -22.27 2.26 4.49
N TYR A 85 -21.47 2.77 3.55
CA TYR A 85 -20.78 4.06 3.68
C TYR A 85 -21.31 5.11 2.71
N GLU A 86 -22.41 4.84 2.02
CA GLU A 86 -22.99 5.80 1.08
C GLU A 86 -23.29 7.11 1.81
N GLY A 87 -22.83 8.23 1.24
CA GLY A 87 -23.02 9.56 1.83
C GLY A 87 -22.03 9.92 2.93
N LYS A 88 -21.14 9.01 3.33
CA LYS A 88 -20.19 9.28 4.43
C LYS A 88 -18.97 10.08 4.00
N PHE A 89 -18.54 9.92 2.77
CA PHE A 89 -17.32 10.58 2.27
C PHE A 89 -17.67 11.63 1.22
N ASP A 90 -16.96 12.75 1.23
CA ASP A 90 -17.16 13.81 0.25
C ASP A 90 -16.93 13.31 -1.17
N LYS A 91 -17.85 13.66 -2.06
CA LYS A 91 -17.71 13.30 -3.47
C LYS A 91 -16.62 14.12 -4.16
N GLY A 92 -16.37 15.33 -3.64
CA GLY A 92 -15.36 16.22 -4.22
C GLY A 92 -15.69 16.60 -5.65
N ASN A 93 -14.66 16.93 -6.42
CA ASN A 93 -14.80 17.37 -7.81
C ASN A 93 -14.56 16.25 -8.83
N LEU A 94 -14.09 15.09 -8.35
CA LEU A 94 -13.81 13.93 -9.19
C LEU A 94 -14.40 12.68 -8.51
N GLU A 95 -14.85 11.75 -9.30
CA GLU A 95 -15.49 10.52 -8.79
C GLU A 95 -14.58 9.74 -7.83
N ILE A 96 -13.27 9.77 -8.09
CA ILE A 96 -12.30 9.07 -7.26
C ILE A 96 -12.22 9.63 -5.83
N HIS A 97 -12.60 10.90 -5.60
CA HIS A 97 -12.41 11.55 -4.28
C HIS A 97 -13.10 10.78 -3.15
N GLN A 98 -14.35 10.32 -3.38
CA GLN A 98 -15.05 9.55 -2.33
C GLN A 98 -14.35 8.22 -2.06
N CYS A 99 -13.73 7.61 -3.08
CA CYS A 99 -13.02 6.35 -2.92
C CYS A 99 -11.73 6.56 -2.14
N ILE A 100 -11.02 7.66 -2.40
CA ILE A 100 -9.83 8.05 -1.61
C ILE A 100 -10.24 8.24 -0.13
N GLY A 101 -11.38 8.91 0.11
CA GLY A 101 -11.90 9.06 1.47
C GLY A 101 -12.21 7.73 2.14
N TYR A 102 -12.73 6.76 1.37
CA TYR A 102 -12.98 5.41 1.88
C TYR A 102 -11.67 4.67 2.19
N THR A 103 -10.69 4.73 1.27
CA THR A 103 -9.39 4.07 1.49
C THR A 103 -8.66 4.67 2.70
N ASP A 104 -8.72 6.00 2.86
CA ASP A 104 -8.15 6.68 4.04
C ASP A 104 -8.84 6.17 5.33
N TYR A 105 -10.16 6.04 5.29
CA TYR A 105 -10.91 5.49 6.43
C TYR A 105 -10.51 4.03 6.71
N ALA A 106 -10.34 3.23 5.67
CA ALA A 106 -9.89 1.83 5.80
C ALA A 106 -8.50 1.76 6.44
N LEU A 107 -7.58 2.64 6.00
CA LEU A 107 -6.26 2.77 6.61
C LEU A 107 -6.34 3.20 8.08
N LYS A 108 -7.21 4.17 8.39
CA LYS A 108 -7.43 4.57 9.80
C LYS A 108 -7.83 3.36 10.63
N LYS A 109 -8.78 2.54 10.14
CA LYS A 109 -9.23 1.35 10.85
C LYS A 109 -8.10 0.32 11.01
N PHE A 110 -7.28 0.16 9.98
CA PHE A 110 -6.09 -0.70 10.07
C PHE A 110 -5.17 -0.21 11.20
N PHE A 111 -4.85 1.08 11.21
CA PHE A 111 -3.94 1.61 12.23
C PHE A 111 -4.54 1.54 13.64
N GLU A 112 -5.86 1.70 13.78
CA GLU A 112 -6.54 1.54 15.09
C GLU A 112 -6.37 0.11 15.64
N SER A 113 -6.39 -0.90 14.78
CA SER A 113 -6.15 -2.28 15.20
C SER A 113 -4.65 -2.60 15.31
N ALA A 114 -3.85 -2.20 14.33
CA ALA A 114 -2.40 -2.46 14.29
C ALA A 114 -1.66 -1.92 15.52
N LYS A 115 -2.09 -0.76 16.04
CA LYS A 115 -1.48 -0.17 17.24
C LYS A 115 -1.51 -1.08 18.47
N LYS A 116 -2.35 -2.10 18.47
CA LYS A 116 -2.47 -3.04 19.58
C LYS A 116 -1.50 -4.23 19.43
N GLU A 117 -0.86 -4.35 18.29
CA GLU A 117 0.00 -5.48 17.96
C GLU A 117 1.45 -5.24 18.40
N PRO A 118 2.13 -6.28 18.89
CA PRO A 118 3.52 -6.14 19.35
C PRO A 118 4.47 -5.60 18.29
N TRP A 119 4.27 -6.00 17.03
CA TRP A 119 5.15 -5.61 15.92
C TRP A 119 5.04 -4.12 15.54
N PHE A 120 3.95 -3.45 15.92
CA PHE A 120 3.64 -2.10 15.44
C PHE A 120 4.78 -1.11 15.75
N GLY A 121 5.27 -1.16 16.97
CA GLY A 121 6.32 -0.23 17.45
C GLY A 121 7.68 -0.42 16.76
N ASN A 122 7.87 -1.53 16.04
CA ASN A 122 9.14 -1.86 15.38
C ASN A 122 8.96 -1.96 13.86
N THR A 123 8.01 -1.19 13.31
CA THR A 123 7.67 -1.29 11.88
C THR A 123 7.87 0.04 11.16
N ILE A 124 8.36 -0.04 9.92
CA ILE A 124 8.36 1.06 8.97
C ILE A 124 7.26 0.75 7.93
N PHE A 125 6.35 1.68 7.76
CA PHE A 125 5.26 1.61 6.77
C PHE A 125 5.63 2.47 5.58
N ALA A 126 5.59 1.91 4.38
CA ALA A 126 5.80 2.64 3.14
C ALA A 126 4.48 2.75 2.37
N PHE A 127 4.11 3.97 1.99
CA PHE A 127 2.90 4.27 1.21
C PHE A 127 3.34 4.77 -0.14
N VAL A 128 2.84 4.14 -1.18
CA VAL A 128 3.26 4.42 -2.55
C VAL A 128 2.04 4.37 -3.46
N ASN A 129 1.87 5.39 -4.28
CA ASN A 129 0.89 5.34 -5.37
C ASN A 129 1.52 4.59 -6.54
N ASP A 130 0.74 3.75 -7.21
CA ASP A 130 1.20 3.06 -8.41
C ASP A 130 1.29 4.02 -9.61
N HIS A 131 0.29 4.91 -9.76
CA HIS A 131 0.26 5.90 -10.83
C HIS A 131 -0.77 7.00 -10.48
N PRO A 132 -0.72 8.15 -11.16
CA PRO A 132 -1.78 9.15 -11.03
C PRO A 132 -3.05 8.69 -11.75
N ASN A 133 -4.15 9.36 -11.46
CA ASN A 133 -5.44 9.08 -12.09
C ASN A 133 -5.98 10.39 -12.71
N GLN A 134 -7.21 10.77 -12.38
CA GLN A 134 -7.86 11.96 -12.92
C GLN A 134 -7.17 13.23 -12.41
N THR A 135 -7.07 14.24 -13.28
CA THR A 135 -6.41 15.50 -12.98
C THR A 135 -7.44 16.63 -12.88
N TYR A 136 -7.52 17.27 -11.72
CA TYR A 136 -8.42 18.41 -11.50
C TYR A 136 -7.66 19.74 -11.51
N TYR A 137 -6.53 19.81 -10.81
CA TYR A 137 -5.79 21.07 -10.64
C TYR A 137 -4.86 21.31 -11.82
N ASP A 138 -4.84 22.56 -12.34
CA ASP A 138 -4.08 22.93 -13.53
C ASP A 138 -2.59 22.61 -13.40
N ARG A 139 -2.03 22.77 -12.19
CA ARG A 139 -0.60 22.49 -11.97
C ARG A 139 -0.20 21.04 -12.26
N TYR A 140 -1.17 20.13 -12.33
CA TYR A 140 -0.90 18.70 -12.61
C TYR A 140 -1.29 18.29 -14.04
N LYS A 141 -1.64 19.25 -14.89
CA LYS A 141 -2.03 18.96 -16.29
C LYS A 141 -0.84 18.88 -17.26
N GLU A 142 0.31 19.39 -16.82
CA GLU A 142 1.52 19.31 -17.64
C GLU A 142 2.10 17.88 -17.61
N PRO A 143 2.73 17.40 -18.70
CA PRO A 143 3.17 16.00 -18.77
C PRO A 143 4.01 15.52 -17.58
N ILE A 144 4.94 16.32 -17.10
CA ILE A 144 5.82 15.92 -15.98
C ILE A 144 5.02 15.90 -14.66
N THR A 145 4.28 16.98 -14.39
CA THR A 145 3.54 17.10 -13.13
C THR A 145 2.38 16.11 -13.07
N ASN A 146 1.83 15.73 -14.24
CA ASN A 146 0.77 14.72 -14.31
C ASN A 146 1.26 13.33 -13.88
N MET A 147 2.56 13.09 -13.90
CA MET A 147 3.12 11.80 -13.47
C MET A 147 3.47 11.79 -11.97
N GLY A 148 3.16 12.89 -11.26
CA GLY A 148 3.50 13.00 -9.83
C GLY A 148 2.71 12.01 -8.98
N ALA A 149 3.42 11.24 -8.15
CA ALA A 149 2.83 10.30 -7.21
C ALA A 149 3.51 10.49 -5.85
N ALA A 150 2.72 10.33 -4.79
CA ALA A 150 3.25 10.53 -3.44
C ALA A 150 3.99 9.29 -2.95
N ILE A 151 5.10 9.51 -2.27
CA ILE A 151 5.81 8.45 -1.53
C ILE A 151 5.91 8.95 -0.08
N MET A 152 5.54 8.09 0.87
CA MET A 152 5.63 8.43 2.28
C MET A 152 6.10 7.24 3.09
N PHE A 153 7.04 7.49 4.00
CA PHE A 153 7.46 6.49 4.99
C PHE A 153 6.97 6.96 6.36
N PHE A 154 6.51 6.02 7.17
CA PHE A 154 6.04 6.31 8.51
C PHE A 154 6.51 5.22 9.47
N SER A 155 6.94 5.62 10.66
CA SER A 155 7.14 4.70 11.78
C SER A 155 6.63 5.36 13.06
N PRO A 156 5.97 4.61 13.95
CA PRO A 156 5.65 5.14 15.28
C PRO A 156 6.89 5.31 16.16
N ASN A 157 8.02 4.74 15.75
CA ASN A 157 9.28 4.77 16.50
C ASN A 157 10.24 5.78 15.83
N PRO A 158 10.48 6.95 16.49
CA PRO A 158 11.36 7.96 15.90
C PRO A 158 12.82 7.53 15.81
N SER A 159 13.21 6.44 16.48
CA SER A 159 14.57 5.89 16.33
C SER A 159 14.73 5.15 15.00
N LEU A 160 13.63 4.68 14.41
CA LEU A 160 13.66 4.00 13.09
C LEU A 160 13.55 5.00 11.95
N LEU A 161 12.82 6.09 12.16
CA LEU A 161 12.57 7.05 11.08
C LEU A 161 12.28 8.42 11.68
N LYS A 162 13.13 9.40 11.40
CA LYS A 162 12.95 10.77 11.87
C LYS A 162 11.95 11.52 10.99
N PRO A 163 11.06 12.33 11.60
CA PRO A 163 10.15 13.13 10.78
C PRO A 163 10.90 14.13 9.90
N GLY A 164 10.45 14.26 8.68
CA GLY A 164 11.05 15.19 7.72
C GLY A 164 10.24 15.26 6.44
N ARG A 165 10.63 16.16 5.57
CA ARG A 165 10.06 16.29 4.23
C ARG A 165 11.17 16.64 3.26
N SER A 166 11.25 15.92 2.15
CA SER A 166 12.13 16.29 1.05
C SER A 166 11.32 16.84 -0.12
N SER A 167 11.89 17.80 -0.82
CA SER A 167 11.39 18.31 -2.10
C SER A 167 12.18 17.73 -3.28
N ASP A 168 13.09 16.82 -3.00
CA ASP A 168 13.87 16.16 -4.05
C ASP A 168 12.98 15.26 -4.89
N ILE A 169 13.32 15.13 -6.16
CA ILE A 169 12.55 14.26 -7.06
C ILE A 169 12.94 12.81 -6.80
N ALA A 170 11.94 12.00 -6.45
CA ALA A 170 12.10 10.57 -6.26
C ALA A 170 11.31 9.81 -7.32
N GLN A 171 11.74 8.60 -7.62
CA GLN A 171 11.02 7.69 -8.51
C GLN A 171 10.64 6.43 -7.74
N GLN A 172 9.65 5.71 -8.23
CA GLN A 172 9.25 4.46 -7.59
C GLN A 172 10.41 3.44 -7.51
N ILE A 173 11.33 3.48 -8.47
CA ILE A 173 12.50 2.60 -8.48
C ILE A 173 13.44 2.86 -7.29
N ASP A 174 13.35 4.04 -6.67
CA ASP A 174 14.18 4.39 -5.51
C ASP A 174 13.64 3.81 -4.20
N ILE A 175 12.41 3.31 -4.19
CA ILE A 175 11.78 2.76 -2.98
C ILE A 175 12.55 1.55 -2.47
N TYR A 176 12.89 0.62 -3.37
CA TYR A 176 13.59 -0.60 -2.98
C TYR A 176 14.94 -0.31 -2.32
N PRO A 177 15.84 0.47 -2.96
CA PRO A 177 17.12 0.81 -2.30
C PRO A 177 16.91 1.60 -0.99
N SER A 178 15.91 2.46 -0.90
CA SER A 178 15.62 3.20 0.34
C SER A 178 15.22 2.24 1.47
N LEU A 179 14.35 1.29 1.19
CA LEU A 179 13.96 0.29 2.20
C LEU A 179 15.14 -0.58 2.62
N VAL A 180 15.96 -1.00 1.67
CA VAL A 180 17.14 -1.83 1.94
C VAL A 180 18.13 -1.07 2.84
N ASP A 181 18.31 0.23 2.59
CA ASP A 181 19.17 1.08 3.43
C ASP A 181 18.59 1.25 4.84
N LEU A 182 17.28 1.53 4.94
CA LEU A 182 16.59 1.64 6.23
C LEU A 182 16.69 0.34 7.06
N MET A 183 16.74 -0.81 6.39
CA MET A 183 16.92 -2.11 7.04
C MET A 183 18.35 -2.38 7.47
N GLY A 184 19.29 -1.50 7.15
CA GLY A 184 20.71 -1.65 7.50
C GLY A 184 21.43 -2.70 6.68
N TYR A 185 20.94 -3.03 5.49
CA TYR A 185 21.58 -4.02 4.63
C TYR A 185 22.80 -3.39 3.93
N ASN A 186 23.97 -3.96 4.15
CA ASN A 186 25.24 -3.34 3.72
C ASN A 186 26.00 -4.15 2.64
N LYS A 187 25.32 -5.09 1.99
CA LYS A 187 25.95 -5.85 0.91
C LYS A 187 25.54 -5.30 -0.46
N PRO A 188 26.37 -5.45 -1.49
CA PRO A 188 26.00 -5.02 -2.85
C PRO A 188 24.71 -5.72 -3.31
N PHE A 189 23.84 -4.96 -4.00
CA PHE A 189 22.63 -5.49 -4.63
C PHE A 189 22.38 -4.75 -5.95
N ARG A 190 21.60 -5.32 -6.78
CA ARG A 190 21.32 -4.70 -8.10
C ARG A 190 20.07 -3.85 -7.99
N UNK A 191 20.24 -2.69 -8.41
CA UNK A 191 19.12 -1.84 -8.52
C UNK A 191 19.12 -1.32 -9.92
N UNK A 192 18.26 -1.02 -10.27
CA UNK A 192 18.14 -0.53 -11.58
C UNK A 192 18.46 0.90 -11.67
N UNK A 193 18.27 1.42 -10.73
CA UNK A 193 18.60 2.76 -10.70
C UNK A 193 19.73 2.96 -9.77
N UNK A 194 20.20 3.48 -10.02
CA UNK A 194 21.31 3.75 -9.24
C UNK A 194 21.25 5.05 -8.64
N GLY A 195 20.24 5.50 -8.34
CA GLY A 195 20.10 6.74 -7.61
C GLY A 195 20.59 6.61 -6.18
N GLN A 196 21.29 7.61 -5.69
CA GLN A 196 21.62 7.68 -4.25
C GLN A 196 20.53 8.49 -3.53
N TRP A 197 19.89 7.89 -2.56
CA TRP A 197 18.94 8.58 -1.69
C TRP A 197 19.50 8.68 -0.28
N TYR A 198 19.45 9.87 0.25
CA TYR A 198 19.74 10.12 1.67
C TYR A 198 18.40 10.43 2.35
N LEU A 199 17.92 9.52 3.16
CA LEU A 199 16.71 9.73 3.98
C LEU A 199 17.05 10.44 5.30
#